data_5502b8026def74c0a92f48fc9cd2edc9
#
_entry.id   5502b8026def74c0a92f48fc9cd2edc9
#
_cell.length_a   1.000
_cell.length_b   1.000
_cell.length_c   1.000
_cell.angle_alpha   90.00
_cell.angle_beta   90.00
_cell.angle_gamma   90.00
#
_symmetry.space_group_name_H-M   'P 1'
#
loop_
_entity.id
_entity.type
_entity.pdbx_description
1 polymer ?
#
loop_
_entity_poly.entity_id
_entity_poly.type
_entity_poly.pdbx_seq_one_letter_code
_entity_poly.pdbx_strand_id
1 'polypeptide(L)'
;KSVHASNAGQELDHKKETIIFLHGSGLSHIVWSLVEQFFSNKNFNVLSIDLPGHGNSEGPCLRTIEEIADWLEKVFIKLKLEKVILVGHSQGCLEMLEYSNKYNNRLKKLVFMGGSYKMPVNQDLIDLAENGDTDAVKLMMKWGYEGSKKFIGGNPIKRIIQSPRDISDILGVDLIACNNYVNGSNAVKTIDCPTMFVFGALDKMVNIEVGKKFANMVDKSTTHIIDGCGHMIMIEKAFEMREKVLEFLQK
;
A
#
# COMPACT_ATOMS: atom_id res chain seq x y z
N LYS A 1 -6.68 -11.91 18.31
CA LYS A 1 -5.55 -10.99 18.10
C LYS A 1 -6.11 -9.63 17.75
N SER A 2 -5.55 -8.56 18.32
CA SER A 2 -5.97 -7.21 18.02
C SER A 2 -5.43 -6.76 16.66
N VAL A 3 -6.26 -6.01 15.94
CA VAL A 3 -5.92 -5.36 14.68
C VAL A 3 -5.99 -3.86 14.89
N HIS A 4 -4.95 -3.16 14.53
CA HIS A 4 -4.90 -1.71 14.58
C HIS A 4 -5.22 -1.11 13.22
N ALA A 5 -6.04 -0.07 13.23
CA ALA A 5 -6.23 0.81 12.07
C ALA A 5 -6.33 2.26 12.55
N SER A 6 -5.56 3.16 11.95
CA SER A 6 -5.78 4.59 12.10
C SER A 6 -7.06 4.98 11.37
N ASN A 7 -7.92 5.75 12.02
CA ASN A 7 -9.22 6.18 11.49
C ASN A 7 -9.34 7.71 11.39
N ALA A 8 -8.22 8.40 11.33
CA ALA A 8 -8.15 9.87 11.35
C ALA A 8 -8.93 10.51 12.55
N GLY A 9 -9.03 9.78 13.66
CA GLY A 9 -9.73 10.26 14.87
C GLY A 9 -11.25 10.28 14.77
N GLN A 10 -11.86 9.60 13.78
CA GLN A 10 -13.30 9.56 13.58
C GLN A 10 -13.86 8.14 13.73
N GLU A 11 -15.04 8.01 14.30
CA GLU A 11 -15.77 6.74 14.34
C GLU A 11 -16.27 6.34 12.94
N LEU A 12 -16.39 5.03 12.71
CA LEU A 12 -16.88 4.47 11.45
C LEU A 12 -18.38 4.77 11.30
N ASP A 13 -18.74 5.51 10.26
CA ASP A 13 -20.11 5.80 9.88
C ASP A 13 -20.48 4.97 8.63
N HIS A 14 -21.32 3.96 8.79
CA HIS A 14 -21.75 3.06 7.69
C HIS A 14 -22.55 3.75 6.58
N LYS A 15 -22.91 5.02 6.73
CA LYS A 15 -23.55 5.82 5.66
C LYS A 15 -22.52 6.43 4.70
N LYS A 16 -21.24 6.47 5.09
CA LYS A 16 -20.16 7.01 4.29
C LYS A 16 -19.42 5.91 3.53
N GLU A 17 -18.81 6.29 2.42
CA GLU A 17 -17.88 5.43 1.72
C GLU A 17 -16.61 5.24 2.55
N THR A 18 -16.07 4.04 2.55
CA THR A 18 -14.88 3.70 3.33
C THR A 18 -13.68 3.50 2.43
N ILE A 19 -12.62 4.27 2.68
CA ILE A 19 -11.31 4.12 2.07
C ILE A 19 -10.44 3.30 3.02
N ILE A 20 -9.89 2.21 2.51
CA ILE A 20 -8.93 1.35 3.20
C ILE A 20 -7.56 1.62 2.60
N PHE A 21 -6.61 2.04 3.40
CA PHE A 21 -5.22 2.23 3.01
C PHE A 21 -4.37 1.03 3.45
N LEU A 22 -3.64 0.44 2.48
CA LEU A 22 -2.75 -0.71 2.67
C LEU A 22 -1.30 -0.27 2.42
N HIS A 23 -0.44 -0.49 3.41
CA HIS A 23 0.96 -0.08 3.36
C HIS A 23 1.82 -1.08 2.55
N GLY A 24 3.07 -0.72 2.26
CA GLY A 24 4.06 -1.58 1.62
C GLY A 24 4.88 -2.40 2.61
N SER A 25 5.80 -3.22 2.08
CA SER A 25 6.66 -4.14 2.85
C SER A 25 7.40 -3.43 3.98
N GLY A 26 7.35 -4.01 5.19
CA GLY A 26 8.01 -3.51 6.39
C GLY A 26 7.47 -2.17 6.91
N LEU A 27 6.38 -1.64 6.37
CA LEU A 27 5.79 -0.36 6.74
C LEU A 27 4.62 -0.53 7.73
N SER A 28 3.87 0.54 7.98
CA SER A 28 2.68 0.57 8.83
C SER A 28 1.73 1.70 8.40
N HIS A 29 0.58 1.82 9.06
CA HIS A 29 -0.38 2.92 8.86
C HIS A 29 0.25 4.31 8.84
N ILE A 30 1.38 4.51 9.53
CA ILE A 30 2.05 5.82 9.67
C ILE A 30 2.39 6.44 8.32
N VAL A 31 2.63 5.65 7.27
CA VAL A 31 2.94 6.18 5.93
C VAL A 31 1.79 6.99 5.33
N TRP A 32 0.57 6.80 5.82
CA TRP A 32 -0.64 7.47 5.36
C TRP A 32 -1.02 8.72 6.16
N SER A 33 -0.27 9.02 7.25
CA SER A 33 -0.60 10.12 8.20
C SER A 33 -0.74 11.50 7.56
N LEU A 34 -0.07 11.76 6.42
CA LEU A 34 -0.17 13.03 5.69
C LEU A 34 -1.45 13.15 4.85
N VAL A 35 -2.21 12.08 4.69
CA VAL A 35 -3.37 12.05 3.77
C VAL A 35 -4.68 11.64 4.45
N GLU A 36 -4.64 10.92 5.55
CA GLU A 36 -5.83 10.41 6.25
C GLU A 36 -6.84 11.51 6.58
N GLN A 37 -6.39 12.57 7.27
CA GLN A 37 -7.25 13.67 7.69
C GLN A 37 -7.86 14.41 6.49
N PHE A 38 -7.16 14.47 5.37
CA PHE A 38 -7.68 15.11 4.16
C PHE A 38 -8.91 14.36 3.65
N PHE A 39 -8.87 13.03 3.50
CA PHE A 39 -10.02 12.25 3.02
C PHE A 39 -11.15 12.20 4.04
N SER A 40 -10.83 12.14 5.33
CA SER A 40 -11.81 12.22 6.41
C SER A 40 -12.60 13.53 6.35
N ASN A 41 -11.94 14.66 6.10
CA ASN A 41 -12.57 15.98 5.92
C ASN A 41 -13.39 16.08 4.61
N LYS A 42 -13.23 15.14 3.67
CA LYS A 42 -14.00 15.01 2.43
C LYS A 42 -15.17 14.03 2.55
N ASN A 43 -15.58 13.73 3.78
CA ASN A 43 -16.74 12.89 4.11
C ASN A 43 -16.56 11.40 3.79
N PHE A 44 -15.33 10.88 3.78
CA PHE A 44 -15.05 9.45 3.74
C PHE A 44 -14.78 8.91 5.14
N ASN A 45 -15.14 7.66 5.41
CA ASN A 45 -14.44 6.90 6.43
C ASN A 45 -13.03 6.59 5.93
N VAL A 46 -12.06 6.63 6.82
CA VAL A 46 -10.67 6.30 6.52
C VAL A 46 -10.20 5.23 7.49
N LEU A 47 -9.63 4.17 6.97
CA LEU A 47 -8.98 3.14 7.77
C LEU A 47 -7.62 2.81 7.16
N SER A 48 -6.54 3.26 7.79
CA SER A 48 -5.17 2.87 7.46
C SER A 48 -4.79 1.68 8.32
N ILE A 49 -4.80 0.48 7.74
CA ILE A 49 -4.70 -0.78 8.46
C ILE A 49 -3.23 -1.16 8.63
N ASP A 50 -2.85 -1.57 9.84
CA ASP A 50 -1.61 -2.31 10.08
C ASP A 50 -1.85 -3.80 9.83
N LEU A 51 -1.08 -4.40 8.93
CA LEU A 51 -1.10 -5.84 8.70
C LEU A 51 -0.70 -6.60 9.97
N PRO A 52 -1.08 -7.89 10.12
CA PRO A 52 -0.64 -8.70 11.26
C PRO A 52 0.88 -8.67 11.44
N GLY A 53 1.33 -8.36 12.65
CA GLY A 53 2.74 -8.21 12.98
C GLY A 53 3.34 -6.84 12.68
N HIS A 54 2.65 -5.96 11.97
CA HIS A 54 3.11 -4.62 11.62
C HIS A 54 2.54 -3.57 12.58
N GLY A 55 3.26 -2.44 12.68
CA GLY A 55 2.82 -1.29 13.46
C GLY A 55 2.31 -1.65 14.85
N ASN A 56 1.04 -1.42 15.11
CA ASN A 56 0.36 -1.70 16.37
C ASN A 56 -0.52 -2.97 16.32
N SER A 57 -0.57 -3.67 15.18
CA SER A 57 -1.29 -4.94 15.06
C SER A 57 -0.52 -6.10 15.67
N GLU A 58 -1.23 -7.01 16.35
CA GLU A 58 -0.61 -8.24 16.86
C GLU A 58 -0.23 -9.19 15.73
N GLY A 59 0.96 -9.81 15.88
CA GLY A 59 1.49 -10.82 14.94
C GLY A 59 1.01 -12.24 15.21
N PRO A 60 1.54 -13.22 14.52
CA PRO A 60 2.66 -13.11 13.58
C PRO A 60 2.28 -12.51 12.23
N CYS A 61 3.29 -12.11 11.44
CA CYS A 61 3.10 -11.71 10.05
C CYS A 61 2.50 -12.86 9.23
N LEU A 62 1.69 -12.51 8.26
CA LEU A 62 1.21 -13.43 7.24
C LEU A 62 2.31 -13.65 6.19
N ARG A 63 2.38 -14.84 5.64
CA ARG A 63 3.52 -15.26 4.82
C ARG A 63 3.28 -15.22 3.33
N THR A 64 2.02 -15.05 2.91
CA THR A 64 1.67 -14.99 1.50
C THR A 64 0.65 -13.86 1.24
N ILE A 65 0.65 -13.36 0.03
CA ILE A 65 -0.31 -12.35 -0.42
C ILE A 65 -1.75 -12.90 -0.35
N GLU A 66 -1.92 -14.18 -0.62
CA GLU A 66 -3.21 -14.88 -0.55
C GLU A 66 -3.76 -14.92 0.88
N GLU A 67 -2.91 -15.18 1.88
CA GLU A 67 -3.30 -15.13 3.29
C GLU A 67 -3.70 -13.73 3.72
N ILE A 68 -3.00 -12.69 3.23
CA ILE A 68 -3.33 -11.29 3.52
C ILE A 68 -4.69 -10.94 2.93
N ALA A 69 -4.98 -11.32 1.69
CA ALA A 69 -6.27 -11.09 1.06
C ALA A 69 -7.43 -11.76 1.85
N ASP A 70 -7.25 -13.00 2.30
CA ASP A 70 -8.24 -13.72 3.11
C ASP A 70 -8.41 -13.11 4.51
N TRP A 71 -7.33 -12.56 5.07
CA TRP A 71 -7.38 -11.85 6.34
C TRP A 71 -8.12 -10.51 6.21
N LEU A 72 -7.88 -9.74 5.15
CA LEU A 72 -8.59 -8.50 4.87
C LEU A 72 -10.10 -8.73 4.79
N GLU A 73 -10.54 -9.80 4.10
CA GLU A 73 -11.96 -10.14 4.02
C GLU A 73 -12.58 -10.39 5.40
N LYS A 74 -11.86 -11.10 6.29
CA LYS A 74 -12.31 -11.33 7.69
C LYS A 74 -12.42 -10.02 8.48
N VAL A 75 -11.49 -9.08 8.26
CA VAL A 75 -11.54 -7.74 8.87
C VAL A 75 -12.77 -6.97 8.37
N PHE A 76 -13.02 -6.96 7.06
CA PHE A 76 -14.14 -6.22 6.47
C PHE A 76 -15.49 -6.80 6.89
N ILE A 77 -15.61 -8.13 6.98
CA ILE A 77 -16.81 -8.80 7.53
C ILE A 77 -17.03 -8.36 8.98
N LYS A 78 -15.98 -8.39 9.82
CA LYS A 78 -16.08 -8.00 11.24
C LYS A 78 -16.49 -6.54 11.41
N LEU A 79 -16.01 -5.66 10.54
CA LEU A 79 -16.36 -4.24 10.51
C LEU A 79 -17.69 -3.96 9.78
N LYS A 80 -18.36 -4.99 9.25
CA LYS A 80 -19.61 -4.90 8.47
C LYS A 80 -19.50 -3.94 7.28
N LEU A 81 -18.35 -3.95 6.58
CA LEU A 81 -18.11 -3.16 5.38
C LEU A 81 -18.63 -3.92 4.16
N GLU A 82 -19.74 -3.47 3.57
CA GLU A 82 -20.32 -4.10 2.37
C GLU A 82 -19.55 -3.74 1.11
N LYS A 83 -19.14 -2.48 1.00
CA LYS A 83 -18.36 -1.95 -0.12
C LYS A 83 -17.17 -1.14 0.40
N VAL A 84 -16.02 -1.31 -0.25
CA VAL A 84 -14.79 -0.61 0.11
C VAL A 84 -14.08 -0.03 -1.11
N ILE A 85 -13.37 1.06 -0.89
CA ILE A 85 -12.37 1.61 -1.79
C ILE A 85 -11.01 1.18 -1.24
N LEU A 86 -10.19 0.50 -2.04
CA LEU A 86 -8.85 0.12 -1.62
C LEU A 86 -7.81 1.04 -2.25
N VAL A 87 -6.88 1.49 -1.43
CA VAL A 87 -5.72 2.29 -1.83
C VAL A 87 -4.48 1.58 -1.31
N GLY A 88 -3.68 1.00 -2.18
CA GLY A 88 -2.51 0.21 -1.79
C GLY A 88 -1.22 0.77 -2.37
N HIS A 89 -0.18 0.72 -1.55
CA HIS A 89 1.17 1.11 -1.92
C HIS A 89 2.09 -0.11 -1.98
N SER A 90 2.87 -0.23 -3.05
CA SER A 90 3.90 -1.28 -3.19
C SER A 90 3.31 -2.67 -2.97
N GLN A 91 3.73 -3.44 -1.95
CA GLN A 91 3.12 -4.73 -1.56
C GLN A 91 1.60 -4.66 -1.46
N GLY A 92 1.04 -3.57 -0.89
CA GLY A 92 -0.41 -3.36 -0.81
C GLY A 92 -1.12 -3.44 -2.17
N CYS A 93 -0.41 -3.19 -3.28
CA CYS A 93 -0.94 -3.41 -4.62
C CYS A 93 -1.15 -4.90 -4.92
N LEU A 94 -0.24 -5.79 -4.52
CA LEU A 94 -0.41 -7.24 -4.69
C LEU A 94 -1.56 -7.76 -3.83
N GLU A 95 -1.69 -7.26 -2.61
CA GLU A 95 -2.77 -7.59 -1.68
C GLU A 95 -4.14 -7.24 -2.26
N MET A 96 -4.28 -6.00 -2.80
CA MET A 96 -5.48 -5.55 -3.47
C MET A 96 -5.80 -6.38 -4.72
N LEU A 97 -4.77 -6.73 -5.47
CA LEU A 97 -4.89 -7.53 -6.69
C LEU A 97 -5.41 -8.93 -6.36
N GLU A 98 -4.84 -9.61 -5.36
CA GLU A 98 -5.32 -10.92 -4.94
C GLU A 98 -6.69 -10.82 -4.25
N TYR A 99 -6.94 -9.72 -3.50
CA TYR A 99 -8.26 -9.45 -2.95
C TYR A 99 -9.32 -9.31 -4.06
N SER A 100 -9.01 -8.63 -5.16
CA SER A 100 -9.93 -8.50 -6.30
C SER A 100 -10.21 -9.85 -6.96
N ASN A 101 -9.22 -10.74 -7.00
CA ASN A 101 -9.37 -12.08 -7.53
C ASN A 101 -10.36 -12.94 -6.73
N LYS A 102 -10.37 -12.78 -5.41
CA LYS A 102 -11.19 -13.60 -4.51
C LYS A 102 -12.53 -12.96 -4.11
N TYR A 103 -12.56 -11.63 -3.94
CA TYR A 103 -13.65 -10.90 -3.26
C TYR A 103 -14.12 -9.66 -4.02
N ASN A 104 -14.12 -9.71 -5.35
CA ASN A 104 -14.40 -8.59 -6.25
C ASN A 104 -15.72 -7.85 -5.94
N ASN A 105 -16.78 -8.58 -5.59
CA ASN A 105 -18.11 -7.97 -5.32
C ASN A 105 -18.09 -6.95 -4.18
N ARG A 106 -17.05 -6.88 -3.33
CA ARG A 106 -16.91 -5.90 -2.26
C ARG A 106 -16.23 -4.62 -2.72
N LEU A 107 -15.58 -4.65 -3.88
CA LEU A 107 -14.80 -3.52 -4.38
C LEU A 107 -15.69 -2.47 -5.04
N LYS A 108 -15.47 -1.20 -4.67
CA LYS A 108 -16.07 -0.04 -5.31
C LYS A 108 -15.11 0.65 -6.26
N LYS A 109 -13.89 0.89 -5.81
CA LYS A 109 -12.80 1.49 -6.61
C LYS A 109 -11.45 0.97 -6.10
N LEU A 110 -10.44 0.97 -6.97
CA LEU A 110 -9.06 0.61 -6.64
C LEU A 110 -8.10 1.74 -7.00
N VAL A 111 -7.11 1.99 -6.12
CA VAL A 111 -6.01 2.91 -6.38
C VAL A 111 -4.69 2.20 -6.10
N PHE A 112 -3.94 1.87 -7.14
CA PHE A 112 -2.63 1.24 -7.07
C PHE A 112 -1.53 2.30 -7.09
N MET A 113 -0.65 2.34 -6.08
CA MET A 113 0.44 3.30 -5.96
C MET A 113 1.80 2.61 -5.95
N GLY A 114 2.67 2.94 -6.91
CA GLY A 114 4.03 2.41 -6.96
C GLY A 114 4.08 0.88 -6.96
N GLY A 115 3.17 0.22 -7.68
CA GLY A 115 3.07 -1.23 -7.71
C GLY A 115 3.03 -1.83 -9.10
N SER A 116 3.07 -3.16 -9.14
CA SER A 116 2.94 -3.95 -10.36
C SER A 116 2.14 -5.23 -10.08
N TYR A 117 1.72 -5.94 -11.14
CA TYR A 117 1.02 -7.22 -11.01
C TYR A 117 1.94 -8.38 -10.56
N LYS A 118 3.24 -8.16 -10.54
CA LYS A 118 4.26 -9.02 -9.93
C LYS A 118 5.45 -8.17 -9.50
N MET A 119 6.06 -8.51 -8.39
CA MET A 119 7.18 -7.77 -7.82
C MET A 119 8.31 -8.71 -7.43
N PRO A 120 9.13 -9.15 -8.40
CA PRO A 120 10.32 -9.94 -8.09
C PRO A 120 11.28 -9.11 -7.24
N VAL A 121 11.82 -9.72 -6.20
CA VAL A 121 12.76 -9.09 -5.26
C VAL A 121 14.16 -9.66 -5.48
N ASN A 122 15.18 -8.80 -5.40
CA ASN A 122 16.58 -9.24 -5.46
C ASN A 122 16.87 -10.17 -4.28
N GLN A 123 17.50 -11.33 -4.55
CA GLN A 123 17.80 -12.34 -3.54
C GLN A 123 18.73 -11.80 -2.43
N ASP A 124 19.72 -10.97 -2.79
CA ASP A 124 20.63 -10.38 -1.78
C ASP A 124 19.87 -9.51 -0.78
N LEU A 125 18.80 -8.82 -1.24
CA LEU A 125 17.95 -8.00 -0.35
C LEU A 125 17.11 -8.91 0.57
N ILE A 126 16.59 -10.01 0.06
CA ILE A 126 15.85 -11.00 0.86
C ILE A 126 16.78 -11.57 1.93
N ASP A 127 17.97 -12.01 1.55
CA ASP A 127 18.95 -12.62 2.46
C ASP A 127 19.37 -11.67 3.58
N LEU A 128 19.61 -10.38 3.26
CA LEU A 128 19.88 -9.36 4.26
C LEU A 128 18.70 -9.18 5.23
N ALA A 129 17.48 -9.11 4.69
CA ALA A 129 16.28 -8.90 5.49
C ALA A 129 15.96 -10.11 6.39
N GLU A 130 16.11 -11.35 5.90
CA GLU A 130 15.91 -12.57 6.70
C GLU A 130 16.93 -12.72 7.85
N ASN A 131 18.15 -12.20 7.64
CA ASN A 131 19.18 -12.18 8.69
C ASN A 131 19.01 -11.03 9.69
N GLY A 132 17.96 -10.25 9.59
CA GLY A 132 17.72 -9.10 10.46
C GLY A 132 18.71 -7.95 10.25
N ASP A 133 19.36 -7.88 9.08
CA ASP A 133 20.36 -6.87 8.80
C ASP A 133 19.70 -5.51 8.49
N THR A 134 20.06 -4.51 9.29
CA THR A 134 19.57 -3.13 9.10
C THR A 134 19.96 -2.53 7.75
N ASP A 135 20.92 -3.10 7.03
CA ASP A 135 21.31 -2.65 5.71
C ASP A 135 20.21 -2.93 4.66
N ALA A 136 19.39 -3.97 4.85
CA ALA A 136 18.19 -4.19 4.04
C ALA A 136 17.26 -2.98 4.08
N VAL A 137 16.98 -2.48 5.27
CA VAL A 137 16.15 -1.28 5.47
C VAL A 137 16.79 -0.04 4.85
N LYS A 138 18.10 0.14 5.00
CA LYS A 138 18.84 1.27 4.41
C LYS A 138 18.81 1.24 2.88
N LEU A 139 18.92 0.05 2.27
CA LEU A 139 18.82 -0.14 0.83
C LEU A 139 17.41 0.19 0.31
N MET A 140 16.39 -0.32 0.98
CA MET A 140 14.99 -0.01 0.67
C MET A 140 14.73 1.50 0.71
N MET A 141 15.26 2.19 1.73
CA MET A 141 15.17 3.65 1.83
C MET A 141 15.89 4.37 0.69
N LYS A 142 17.10 3.93 0.35
CA LYS A 142 17.91 4.54 -0.70
C LYS A 142 17.24 4.42 -2.07
N TRP A 143 16.54 3.34 -2.34
CA TRP A 143 15.84 3.13 -3.60
C TRP A 143 14.42 3.71 -3.60
N GLY A 144 13.75 3.67 -2.46
CA GLY A 144 12.36 4.09 -2.32
C GLY A 144 12.17 5.60 -2.24
N TYR A 145 13.22 6.36 -1.97
CA TYR A 145 13.11 7.79 -1.73
C TYR A 145 14.01 8.61 -2.65
N GLU A 146 13.43 9.60 -3.33
CA GLU A 146 14.19 10.60 -4.08
C GLU A 146 14.73 11.68 -3.12
N GLY A 147 15.90 11.42 -2.55
CA GLY A 147 16.50 12.13 -1.41
C GLY A 147 16.92 13.58 -1.63
N SER A 148 16.48 14.23 -2.73
CA SER A 148 16.85 15.62 -3.04
C SER A 148 16.13 16.66 -2.16
N LYS A 149 15.06 16.29 -1.46
CA LYS A 149 14.27 17.21 -0.65
C LYS A 149 14.67 17.19 0.82
N LYS A 150 15.08 18.35 1.34
CA LYS A 150 15.21 18.57 2.78
C LYS A 150 13.83 18.80 3.38
N PHE A 151 13.38 17.88 4.22
CA PHE A 151 12.16 18.08 5.01
C PHE A 151 12.43 19.00 6.20
N ILE A 152 11.59 20.00 6.37
CA ILE A 152 11.57 20.81 7.60
C ILE A 152 11.05 19.90 8.72
N GLY A 153 11.82 19.72 9.79
CA GLY A 153 11.47 18.82 10.90
C GLY A 153 12.02 17.39 10.80
N GLY A 154 12.90 17.11 9.84
CA GLY A 154 13.58 15.82 9.66
C GLY A 154 12.89 14.93 8.62
N ASN A 155 13.60 13.86 8.21
CA ASN A 155 13.07 12.91 7.24
C ASN A 155 11.96 12.06 7.86
N PRO A 156 10.69 12.13 7.40
CA PRO A 156 9.59 11.34 7.94
C PRO A 156 9.82 9.84 7.82
N ILE A 157 10.56 9.40 6.81
CA ILE A 157 10.93 8.00 6.62
C ILE A 157 11.80 7.48 7.78
N LYS A 158 12.72 8.31 8.30
CA LYS A 158 13.50 7.95 9.49
C LYS A 158 12.63 7.68 10.72
N ARG A 159 11.52 8.39 10.87
CA ARG A 159 10.56 8.15 11.96
C ARG A 159 9.79 6.85 11.80
N ILE A 160 9.49 6.47 10.56
CA ILE A 160 8.82 5.21 10.22
C ILE A 160 9.71 4.02 10.58
N ILE A 161 11.02 4.15 10.32
CA ILE A 161 12.04 3.10 10.57
C ILE A 161 12.47 3.05 12.04
N GLN A 162 12.31 4.12 12.79
CA GLN A 162 12.57 4.15 14.24
C GLN A 162 11.40 3.58 15.07
N SER A 163 10.47 2.86 14.44
CA SER A 163 9.43 2.11 15.15
C SER A 163 10.06 1.09 16.10
N PRO A 164 9.56 0.92 17.33
CA PRO A 164 10.14 0.02 18.34
C PRO A 164 10.06 -1.47 18.02
N ARG A 165 9.36 -1.86 16.95
CA ARG A 165 9.39 -3.24 16.42
C ARG A 165 10.51 -3.37 15.40
N ASP A 166 11.23 -4.46 15.49
CA ASP A 166 12.34 -4.77 14.60
C ASP A 166 11.81 -4.96 13.17
N ILE A 167 11.94 -3.91 12.34
CA ILE A 167 11.47 -3.91 10.95
C ILE A 167 12.18 -4.99 10.14
N SER A 168 13.38 -5.37 10.53
CA SER A 168 14.17 -6.39 9.84
C SER A 168 13.46 -7.74 9.82
N ASP A 169 12.90 -8.21 10.94
CA ASP A 169 12.18 -9.48 11.02
C ASP A 169 10.90 -9.50 10.17
N ILE A 170 10.23 -8.33 10.06
CA ILE A 170 9.00 -8.17 9.30
C ILE A 170 9.30 -8.06 7.80
N LEU A 171 10.33 -7.30 7.45
CA LEU A 171 10.69 -7.00 6.06
C LEU A 171 11.02 -8.26 5.27
N GLY A 172 11.75 -9.21 5.86
CA GLY A 172 12.09 -10.48 5.20
C GLY A 172 10.84 -11.28 4.81
N VAL A 173 9.86 -11.39 5.72
CA VAL A 173 8.59 -12.08 5.46
C VAL A 173 7.84 -11.43 4.30
N ASP A 174 7.75 -10.11 4.30
CA ASP A 174 7.03 -9.35 3.28
C ASP A 174 7.69 -9.46 1.90
N LEU A 175 9.02 -9.32 1.84
CA LEU A 175 9.76 -9.42 0.59
C LEU A 175 9.63 -10.82 -0.04
N ILE A 176 9.64 -11.87 0.78
CA ILE A 176 9.39 -13.24 0.33
C ILE A 176 7.97 -13.40 -0.17
N ALA A 177 6.97 -12.86 0.53
CA ALA A 177 5.58 -12.91 0.10
C ALA A 177 5.40 -12.22 -1.28
N CYS A 178 6.00 -11.04 -1.48
CA CYS A 178 5.99 -10.34 -2.75
C CYS A 178 6.67 -11.14 -3.88
N ASN A 179 7.87 -11.68 -3.60
CA ASN A 179 8.65 -12.44 -4.57
C ASN A 179 7.96 -13.72 -5.02
N ASN A 180 7.27 -14.39 -4.12
CA ASN A 180 6.61 -15.68 -4.35
C ASN A 180 5.20 -15.53 -4.95
N TYR A 181 4.63 -14.32 -5.01
CA TYR A 181 3.31 -14.12 -5.59
C TYR A 181 3.32 -14.25 -7.12
N VAL A 182 2.69 -15.28 -7.63
CA VAL A 182 2.68 -15.64 -9.07
C VAL A 182 1.34 -15.43 -9.77
N ASN A 183 0.25 -15.25 -9.00
CA ASN A 183 -1.11 -15.20 -9.55
C ASN A 183 -1.48 -13.86 -10.22
N GLY A 184 -0.64 -12.84 -10.13
CA GLY A 184 -0.98 -11.47 -10.53
C GLY A 184 -1.49 -11.33 -11.96
N SER A 185 -0.94 -12.09 -12.94
CA SER A 185 -1.38 -12.05 -14.33
C SER A 185 -2.81 -12.58 -14.54
N ASN A 186 -3.30 -13.44 -13.64
CA ASN A 186 -4.69 -13.90 -13.66
C ASN A 186 -5.59 -12.97 -12.87
N ALA A 187 -5.12 -12.54 -11.69
CA ALA A 187 -5.87 -11.66 -10.80
C ALA A 187 -6.22 -10.31 -11.46
N VAL A 188 -5.34 -9.77 -12.30
CA VAL A 188 -5.63 -8.51 -13.02
C VAL A 188 -6.88 -8.60 -13.91
N LYS A 189 -7.19 -9.78 -14.45
CA LYS A 189 -8.34 -10.00 -15.34
C LYS A 189 -9.68 -9.98 -14.58
N THR A 190 -9.65 -10.06 -13.26
CA THR A 190 -10.86 -10.05 -12.44
C THR A 190 -11.27 -8.65 -11.99
N ILE A 191 -10.43 -7.63 -12.25
CA ILE A 191 -10.74 -6.24 -11.92
C ILE A 191 -11.86 -5.75 -12.85
N ASP A 192 -13.02 -5.42 -12.28
CA ASP A 192 -14.18 -4.92 -13.02
C ASP A 192 -14.67 -3.55 -12.53
N CYS A 193 -14.05 -2.99 -11.49
CA CYS A 193 -14.37 -1.69 -10.93
C CYS A 193 -13.43 -0.57 -11.47
N PRO A 194 -13.86 0.71 -11.39
CA PRO A 194 -13.00 1.84 -11.74
C PRO A 194 -11.67 1.79 -10.99
N THR A 195 -10.57 1.94 -11.71
CA THR A 195 -9.23 1.76 -11.19
C THR A 195 -8.32 2.94 -11.56
N MET A 196 -7.51 3.38 -10.60
CA MET A 196 -6.49 4.40 -10.80
C MET A 196 -5.11 3.83 -10.48
N PHE A 197 -4.13 4.18 -11.32
CA PHE A 197 -2.72 3.92 -11.09
C PHE A 197 -1.98 5.23 -10.85
N VAL A 198 -1.14 5.26 -9.81
CA VAL A 198 -0.30 6.42 -9.48
C VAL A 198 1.15 5.97 -9.39
N PHE A 199 2.02 6.61 -10.16
CA PHE A 199 3.45 6.29 -10.21
C PHE A 199 4.29 7.54 -9.98
N GLY A 200 5.41 7.38 -9.28
CA GLY A 200 6.46 8.38 -9.23
C GLY A 200 7.37 8.27 -10.47
N ALA A 201 7.63 9.38 -11.14
CA ALA A 201 8.48 9.40 -12.35
C ALA A 201 9.93 8.96 -12.08
N LEU A 202 10.39 9.06 -10.82
CA LEU A 202 11.75 8.71 -10.39
C LEU A 202 11.80 7.46 -9.52
N ASP A 203 10.74 6.64 -9.53
CA ASP A 203 10.67 5.39 -8.77
C ASP A 203 11.73 4.40 -9.25
N LYS A 204 12.64 4.01 -8.34
CA LYS A 204 13.73 3.06 -8.59
C LYS A 204 13.40 1.63 -8.16
N MET A 205 12.31 1.45 -7.42
CA MET A 205 11.87 0.12 -6.95
C MET A 205 10.91 -0.53 -7.95
N VAL A 206 9.95 0.23 -8.45
CA VAL A 206 9.03 -0.22 -9.50
C VAL A 206 9.20 0.64 -10.73
N ASN A 207 9.85 0.09 -11.75
CA ASN A 207 10.07 0.79 -13.00
C ASN A 207 8.74 1.23 -13.62
N ILE A 208 8.65 2.50 -14.01
CA ILE A 208 7.44 3.11 -14.55
C ILE A 208 6.86 2.37 -15.76
N GLU A 209 7.71 1.78 -16.61
CA GLU A 209 7.25 1.01 -17.78
C GLU A 209 6.58 -0.30 -17.37
N VAL A 210 7.05 -0.92 -16.27
CA VAL A 210 6.39 -2.09 -15.69
C VAL A 210 5.04 -1.71 -15.09
N GLY A 211 4.97 -0.55 -14.42
CA GLY A 211 3.73 0.00 -13.89
C GLY A 211 2.72 0.34 -14.98
N LYS A 212 3.15 1.00 -16.05
CA LYS A 212 2.30 1.28 -17.24
C LYS A 212 1.78 0.00 -17.89
N LYS A 213 2.63 -1.03 -17.99
CA LYS A 213 2.19 -2.33 -18.50
C LYS A 213 1.07 -2.91 -17.63
N PHE A 214 1.17 -2.82 -16.32
CA PHE A 214 0.12 -3.23 -15.41
C PHE A 214 -1.17 -2.42 -15.64
N ALA A 215 -1.08 -1.10 -15.71
CA ALA A 215 -2.23 -0.23 -15.97
C ALA A 215 -2.95 -0.56 -17.29
N ASN A 216 -2.19 -0.86 -18.34
CA ASN A 216 -2.74 -1.24 -19.66
C ASN A 216 -3.45 -2.61 -19.67
N MET A 217 -3.30 -3.43 -18.62
CA MET A 217 -4.02 -4.69 -18.47
C MET A 217 -5.43 -4.52 -17.87
N VAL A 218 -5.79 -3.30 -17.41
CA VAL A 218 -7.07 -3.00 -16.76
C VAL A 218 -7.90 -2.04 -17.61
N ASP A 219 -8.98 -2.51 -18.21
CA ASP A 219 -9.78 -1.78 -19.22
C ASP A 219 -10.34 -0.43 -18.74
N LYS A 220 -10.76 -0.34 -17.48
CA LYS A 220 -11.39 0.87 -16.89
C LYS A 220 -10.42 1.61 -15.98
N SER A 221 -9.18 1.82 -16.45
CA SER A 221 -8.16 2.45 -15.63
C SER A 221 -7.81 3.85 -16.09
N THR A 222 -7.34 4.65 -15.12
CA THR A 222 -6.68 5.94 -15.35
C THR A 222 -5.28 5.88 -14.74
N THR A 223 -4.32 6.54 -15.37
CA THR A 223 -2.93 6.58 -14.89
C THR A 223 -2.51 8.01 -14.64
N HIS A 224 -1.91 8.27 -13.46
CA HIS A 224 -1.29 9.53 -13.11
C HIS A 224 0.18 9.32 -12.76
N ILE A 225 1.06 10.07 -13.41
CA ILE A 225 2.51 10.04 -13.18
C ILE A 225 2.89 11.35 -12.51
N ILE A 226 3.54 11.26 -11.34
CA ILE A 226 3.94 12.42 -10.55
C ILE A 226 5.41 12.72 -10.79
N ASP A 227 5.69 13.90 -11.35
CA ASP A 227 7.05 14.35 -11.63
C ASP A 227 7.85 14.65 -10.36
N GLY A 228 9.15 14.33 -10.39
CA GLY A 228 10.06 14.54 -9.26
C GLY A 228 9.61 13.79 -8.00
N CYS A 229 9.06 12.61 -8.17
CA CYS A 229 8.58 11.72 -7.11
C CYS A 229 9.22 10.35 -7.26
N GLY A 230 9.70 9.78 -6.16
CA GLY A 230 10.17 8.39 -6.08
C GLY A 230 9.05 7.43 -5.74
N HIS A 231 9.39 6.35 -5.03
CA HIS A 231 8.47 5.29 -4.65
C HIS A 231 7.49 5.67 -3.55
N MET A 232 7.93 6.51 -2.59
CA MET A 232 7.13 6.87 -1.41
C MET A 232 6.16 8.04 -1.71
N ILE A 233 5.28 7.81 -2.67
CA ILE A 233 4.38 8.81 -3.27
C ILE A 233 3.57 9.57 -2.21
N MET A 234 2.99 8.85 -1.25
CA MET A 234 2.15 9.38 -0.18
C MET A 234 2.91 10.29 0.82
N ILE A 235 4.25 10.25 0.79
CA ILE A 235 5.12 11.09 1.61
C ILE A 235 5.75 12.19 0.77
N GLU A 236 6.32 11.83 -0.38
CA GLU A 236 7.09 12.76 -1.22
C GLU A 236 6.22 13.81 -1.91
N LYS A 237 5.01 13.41 -2.30
CA LYS A 237 4.05 14.22 -3.05
C LYS A 237 2.62 14.08 -2.51
N ALA A 238 2.49 14.00 -1.18
CA ALA A 238 1.21 13.81 -0.49
C ALA A 238 0.11 14.75 -1.00
N PHE A 239 0.44 16.01 -1.26
CA PHE A 239 -0.51 17.02 -1.68
C PHE A 239 -1.08 16.74 -3.07
N GLU A 240 -0.22 16.52 -4.05
CA GLU A 240 -0.62 16.24 -5.43
C GLU A 240 -1.35 14.91 -5.51
N MET A 241 -0.83 13.88 -4.84
CA MET A 241 -1.43 12.55 -4.83
C MET A 241 -2.86 12.57 -4.30
N ARG A 242 -3.09 13.18 -3.12
CA ARG A 242 -4.42 13.18 -2.49
C ARG A 242 -5.46 13.92 -3.31
N GLU A 243 -5.10 15.04 -3.97
CA GLU A 243 -6.01 15.79 -4.85
C GLU A 243 -6.37 14.93 -6.08
N LYS A 244 -5.41 14.28 -6.71
CA LYS A 244 -5.66 13.40 -7.86
C LYS A 244 -6.51 12.18 -7.51
N VAL A 245 -6.25 11.57 -6.35
CA VAL A 245 -7.08 10.47 -5.85
C VAL A 245 -8.49 10.97 -5.56
N LEU A 246 -8.67 12.14 -4.92
CA LEU A 246 -9.99 12.70 -4.67
C LEU A 246 -10.76 12.96 -5.96
N GLU A 247 -10.12 13.56 -6.98
CA GLU A 247 -10.72 13.78 -8.31
C GLU A 247 -11.24 12.46 -8.93
N PHE A 248 -10.50 11.38 -8.75
CA PHE A 248 -10.90 10.04 -9.22
C PHE A 248 -12.04 9.46 -8.39
N LEU A 249 -12.01 9.63 -7.06
CA LEU A 249 -13.04 9.09 -6.17
C LEU A 249 -14.41 9.75 -6.35
N GLN A 250 -14.45 11.00 -6.81
CA GLN A 250 -15.67 11.78 -7.01
C GLN A 250 -16.34 11.56 -8.37
N LYS A 251 -15.71 10.84 -9.29
CA LYS A 251 -16.29 10.43 -10.58
C LYS A 251 -17.10 9.14 -10.44
#